data_3ce041fa35ad32b52b9c14d32d2b2675
#
_entry.id   3ce041fa35ad32b52b9c14d32d2b2675
#
_cell.length_a   1.000
_cell.length_b   1.000
_cell.length_c   1.000
_cell.angle_alpha   90.00
_cell.angle_beta   90.00
_cell.angle_gamma   90.00
#
_symmetry.space_group_name_H-M   'P 1'
#
loop_
_entity.id
_entity.type
_entity.pdbx_description
1 polymer ?
#
loop_
_entity_poly.entity_id
_entity_poly.type
_entity_poly.pdbx_seq_one_letter_code
_entity_poly.pdbx_strand_id
1 'polypeptide(L)'
;MRHGDKQNNLSRTASHRKALLMNLGCQLITYKRITTTLAKAKALRTYIEPIITKTKNTSSKEAIMHNHRIVFSYLNDKAAVKELFTVVAPKIAARPGGYTRIIKLGARVGDNAEIAMIELVDFNEIYGKGIGTGSLSALFRLSLFQR
;
A
#
# COMPACT_ATOMS: atom_id res chain seq x y z
N MET A 1 -2.54 -33.26 -4.49
CA MET A 1 -3.19 -31.92 -4.60
C MET A 1 -3.82 -31.60 -3.24
N ARG A 2 -3.56 -30.41 -2.66
CA ARG A 2 -4.15 -30.03 -1.37
C ARG A 2 -5.50 -29.35 -1.65
N HIS A 3 -6.61 -30.00 -1.25
CA HIS A 3 -7.94 -29.43 -1.40
C HIS A 3 -8.17 -28.29 -0.39
N GLY A 4 -8.85 -27.22 -0.82
CA GLY A 4 -9.15 -26.07 0.05
C GLY A 4 -7.97 -25.12 0.30
N ASP A 5 -6.90 -25.15 -0.50
CA ASP A 5 -5.80 -24.19 -0.39
C ASP A 5 -6.27 -22.80 -0.83
N LYS A 6 -6.40 -21.89 0.14
CA LYS A 6 -6.80 -20.50 -0.09
C LYS A 6 -5.65 -19.54 -0.38
N GLN A 7 -4.40 -20.03 -0.31
CA GLN A 7 -3.21 -19.21 -0.54
C GLN A 7 -2.75 -19.28 -1.99
N ASN A 8 -2.44 -18.12 -2.57
CA ASN A 8 -1.79 -18.05 -3.87
C ASN A 8 -0.33 -18.47 -3.75
N ASN A 9 0.01 -19.65 -4.26
CA ASN A 9 1.37 -20.16 -4.25
C ASN A 9 2.28 -19.47 -5.27
N LEU A 10 1.71 -18.78 -6.26
CA LEU A 10 2.42 -18.02 -7.31
C LEU A 10 3.49 -18.85 -8.05
N SER A 11 3.27 -20.18 -8.14
CA SER A 11 4.22 -21.16 -8.71
C SER A 11 5.63 -21.05 -8.09
N ARG A 12 5.71 -20.83 -6.76
CA ARG A 12 6.98 -20.63 -6.03
C ARG A 12 7.04 -21.47 -4.78
N THR A 13 8.26 -21.81 -4.37
CA THR A 13 8.53 -22.40 -3.04
C THR A 13 8.18 -21.38 -1.94
N ALA A 14 7.96 -21.85 -0.71
CA ALA A 14 7.56 -21.00 0.40
C ALA A 14 8.56 -19.86 0.68
N SER A 15 9.86 -20.15 0.67
CA SER A 15 10.93 -19.16 0.87
C SER A 15 10.97 -18.12 -0.23
N HIS A 16 10.90 -18.56 -1.49
CA HIS A 16 10.89 -17.65 -2.65
C HIS A 16 9.64 -16.77 -2.67
N ARG A 17 8.46 -17.32 -2.30
CA ARG A 17 7.23 -16.52 -2.18
C ARG A 17 7.32 -15.47 -1.08
N LYS A 18 7.89 -15.84 0.09
CA LYS A 18 8.12 -14.88 1.19
C LYS A 18 9.04 -13.75 0.75
N ALA A 19 10.17 -14.05 0.13
CA ALA A 19 11.10 -13.05 -0.39
C ALA A 19 10.46 -12.15 -1.46
N LEU A 20 9.65 -12.71 -2.37
CA LEU A 20 8.92 -11.95 -3.38
C LEU A 20 7.99 -10.91 -2.74
N LEU A 21 7.16 -11.33 -1.77
CA LEU A 21 6.20 -10.43 -1.12
C LEU A 21 6.90 -9.36 -0.28
N MET A 22 7.99 -9.71 0.38
CA MET A 22 8.85 -8.79 1.11
C MET A 22 9.40 -7.70 0.19
N ASN A 23 10.04 -8.07 -0.93
CA ASN A 23 10.60 -7.12 -1.88
C ASN A 23 9.53 -6.24 -2.54
N LEU A 24 8.39 -6.81 -2.95
CA LEU A 24 7.27 -6.03 -3.48
C LEU A 24 6.68 -5.08 -2.42
N GLY A 25 6.64 -5.49 -1.16
CA GLY A 25 6.21 -4.64 -0.05
C GLY A 25 7.13 -3.44 0.15
N CYS A 26 8.45 -3.66 0.16
CA CYS A 26 9.44 -2.58 0.25
C CYS A 26 9.29 -1.59 -0.92
N GLN A 27 9.18 -2.10 -2.14
CA GLN A 27 8.99 -1.26 -3.32
C GLN A 27 7.66 -0.47 -3.29
N LEU A 28 6.56 -1.08 -2.82
CA LEU A 28 5.29 -0.37 -2.68
C LEU A 28 5.39 0.77 -1.67
N ILE A 29 6.09 0.57 -0.56
CA ILE A 29 6.31 1.61 0.45
C ILE A 29 7.17 2.74 -0.12
N THR A 30 8.23 2.43 -0.86
CA THR A 30 9.16 3.42 -1.43
C THR A 30 8.50 4.21 -2.55
N TYR A 31 7.92 3.53 -3.54
CA TYR A 31 7.39 4.17 -4.75
C TYR A 31 5.90 4.55 -4.64
N LYS A 32 5.18 4.13 -3.57
CA LYS A 32 3.75 4.37 -3.32
C LYS A 32 2.81 3.68 -4.32
N ARG A 33 3.30 3.27 -5.48
CA ARG A 33 2.58 2.50 -6.51
C ARG A 33 3.57 1.65 -7.31
N ILE A 34 3.15 0.43 -7.64
CA ILE A 34 3.93 -0.49 -8.48
C ILE A 34 3.02 -1.23 -9.44
N THR A 35 3.54 -1.60 -10.60
CA THR A 35 2.83 -2.41 -11.59
C THR A 35 3.35 -3.86 -11.54
N THR A 36 2.43 -4.82 -11.45
CA THR A 36 2.75 -6.24 -11.36
C THR A 36 1.60 -7.09 -11.90
N THR A 37 1.70 -8.41 -11.86
CA THR A 37 0.57 -9.27 -12.25
C THR A 37 -0.54 -9.23 -11.20
N LEU A 38 -1.81 -9.35 -11.62
CA LEU A 38 -2.98 -9.28 -10.74
C LEU A 38 -2.91 -10.27 -9.57
N ALA A 39 -2.42 -11.49 -9.82
CA ALA A 39 -2.26 -12.50 -8.77
C ALA A 39 -1.26 -12.07 -7.69
N LYS A 40 -0.11 -11.49 -8.10
CA LYS A 40 0.89 -10.94 -7.16
C LYS A 40 0.33 -9.73 -6.40
N ALA A 41 -0.39 -8.82 -7.06
CA ALA A 41 -1.01 -7.67 -6.43
C ALA A 41 -2.02 -8.09 -5.35
N LYS A 42 -2.88 -9.08 -5.64
CA LYS A 42 -3.84 -9.63 -4.66
C LYS A 42 -3.13 -10.26 -3.45
N ALA A 43 -2.07 -11.04 -3.67
CA ALA A 43 -1.30 -11.64 -2.59
C ALA A 43 -0.54 -10.56 -1.77
N LEU A 44 0.01 -9.55 -2.45
CA LEU A 44 0.70 -8.44 -1.79
C LEU A 44 -0.25 -7.63 -0.89
N ARG A 45 -1.48 -7.37 -1.32
CA ARG A 45 -2.47 -6.67 -0.50
C ARG A 45 -2.68 -7.36 0.85
N THR A 46 -2.90 -8.66 0.83
CA THR A 46 -3.10 -9.45 2.06
C THR A 46 -1.86 -9.44 2.96
N TYR A 47 -0.66 -9.35 2.37
CA TYR A 47 0.60 -9.30 3.09
C TYR A 47 0.89 -7.93 3.71
N ILE A 48 0.69 -6.84 2.97
CA ILE A 48 1.14 -5.50 3.36
C ILE A 48 0.16 -4.78 4.30
N GLU A 49 -1.16 -4.99 4.18
CA GLU A 49 -2.14 -4.27 4.98
C GLU A 49 -2.01 -4.51 6.49
N PRO A 50 -1.78 -5.74 7.00
CA PRO A 50 -1.50 -5.96 8.42
C PRO A 50 -0.22 -5.25 8.90
N ILE A 51 0.81 -5.17 8.03
CA ILE A 51 2.07 -4.49 8.36
C ILE A 51 1.83 -2.99 8.52
N ILE A 52 1.07 -2.40 7.61
CA ILE A 52 0.67 -0.98 7.68
C ILE A 52 -0.15 -0.72 8.95
N THR A 53 -1.09 -1.59 9.30
CA THR A 53 -1.89 -1.43 10.53
C THR A 53 -1.03 -1.37 11.79
N LYS A 54 0.09 -2.10 11.85
CA LYS A 54 1.02 -2.05 12.99
C LYS A 54 1.64 -0.68 13.23
N THR A 55 1.76 0.15 12.20
CA THR A 55 2.34 1.50 12.33
C THR A 55 1.43 2.50 13.06
N LYS A 56 0.14 2.19 13.20
CA LYS A 56 -0.84 3.07 13.85
C LYS A 56 -0.83 3.02 15.38
N ASN A 57 -0.32 1.94 15.95
CA ASN A 57 -0.28 1.80 17.40
C ASN A 57 0.90 2.57 17.97
N THR A 58 0.64 3.79 18.44
CA THR A 58 1.63 4.74 18.99
C THR A 58 1.40 5.03 20.49
N SER A 59 0.73 4.14 21.20
CA SER A 59 0.30 4.36 22.60
C SER A 59 1.46 4.60 23.57
N SER A 60 2.63 4.01 23.33
CA SER A 60 3.83 4.23 24.14
C SER A 60 5.12 4.10 23.31
N LYS A 61 6.25 4.64 23.79
CA LYS A 61 7.55 4.50 23.15
C LYS A 61 7.95 3.02 22.98
N GLU A 62 7.64 2.20 23.96
CA GLU A 62 7.92 0.76 23.93
C GLU A 62 7.11 0.05 22.86
N ALA A 63 5.81 0.38 22.73
CA ALA A 63 4.94 -0.14 21.69
C ALA A 63 5.43 0.26 20.29
N ILE A 64 5.88 1.50 20.11
CA ILE A 64 6.46 1.98 18.85
C ILE A 64 7.72 1.17 18.51
N MET A 65 8.66 1.02 19.45
CA MET A 65 9.88 0.24 19.23
C MET A 65 9.60 -1.22 18.93
N HIS A 66 8.61 -1.81 19.62
CA HIS A 66 8.17 -3.18 19.37
C HIS A 66 7.60 -3.32 17.95
N ASN A 67 6.74 -2.40 17.53
CA ASN A 67 6.17 -2.39 16.18
C ASN A 67 7.23 -2.21 15.09
N HIS A 68 8.25 -1.37 15.32
CA HIS A 68 9.39 -1.25 14.42
C HIS A 68 10.13 -2.58 14.24
N ARG A 69 10.37 -3.33 15.31
CA ARG A 69 11.03 -4.64 15.25
C ARG A 69 10.17 -5.66 14.49
N ILE A 70 8.85 -5.69 14.77
CA ILE A 70 7.91 -6.57 14.05
C ILE A 70 7.90 -6.22 12.55
N VAL A 71 7.71 -4.97 12.18
CA VAL A 71 7.68 -4.53 10.78
C VAL A 71 9.01 -4.84 10.09
N PHE A 72 10.13 -4.61 10.76
CA PHE A 72 11.45 -4.95 10.24
C PHE A 72 11.61 -6.46 9.97
N SER A 73 11.09 -7.33 10.84
CA SER A 73 11.14 -8.78 10.64
C SER A 73 10.37 -9.26 9.39
N TYR A 74 9.37 -8.48 8.95
CA TYR A 74 8.63 -8.75 7.71
C TYR A 74 9.30 -8.15 6.48
N LEU A 75 9.84 -6.94 6.56
CA LEU A 75 10.36 -6.21 5.40
C LEU A 75 11.87 -6.38 5.19
N ASN A 76 12.65 -6.58 6.27
CA ASN A 76 14.12 -6.70 6.27
C ASN A 76 14.86 -5.55 5.56
N ASP A 77 14.22 -4.41 5.37
CA ASP A 77 14.78 -3.20 4.76
C ASP A 77 14.60 -2.00 5.68
N LYS A 78 15.72 -1.43 6.15
CA LYS A 78 15.72 -0.29 7.06
C LYS A 78 15.16 0.98 6.40
N ALA A 79 15.44 1.20 5.12
CA ALA A 79 14.97 2.37 4.40
C ALA A 79 13.44 2.33 4.23
N ALA A 80 12.88 1.20 3.79
CA ALA A 80 11.45 1.01 3.67
C ALA A 80 10.73 1.12 5.02
N VAL A 81 11.28 0.58 6.09
CA VAL A 81 10.71 0.73 7.45
C VAL A 81 10.71 2.19 7.89
N LYS A 82 11.83 2.91 7.73
CA LYS A 82 11.90 4.34 8.03
C LYS A 82 10.83 5.11 7.25
N GLU A 83 10.76 4.92 5.95
CA GLU A 83 9.78 5.57 5.06
C GLU A 83 8.33 5.26 5.50
N LEU A 84 8.06 4.00 5.89
CA LEU A 84 6.75 3.59 6.36
C LEU A 84 6.29 4.35 7.60
N PHE A 85 7.16 4.50 8.61
CA PHE A 85 6.81 5.19 9.85
C PHE A 85 6.84 6.72 9.75
N THR A 86 7.73 7.30 8.92
CA THR A 86 7.89 8.76 8.84
C THR A 86 6.96 9.41 7.82
N VAL A 87 6.70 8.77 6.69
CA VAL A 87 5.96 9.35 5.56
C VAL A 87 4.59 8.71 5.40
N VAL A 88 4.53 7.37 5.42
CA VAL A 88 3.28 6.65 5.13
C VAL A 88 2.32 6.69 6.33
N ALA A 89 2.79 6.36 7.52
CA ALA A 89 1.95 6.25 8.72
C ALA A 89 1.16 7.53 9.03
N PRO A 90 1.73 8.75 8.98
CA PRO A 90 0.96 9.98 9.23
C PRO A 90 -0.18 10.21 8.23
N LYS A 91 0.05 9.89 6.93
CA LYS A 91 -0.97 10.08 5.89
C LYS A 91 -2.15 9.13 6.03
N ILE A 92 -1.90 7.88 6.45
CA ILE A 92 -2.93 6.85 6.56
C ILE A 92 -3.59 6.79 7.96
N ALA A 93 -3.16 7.61 8.90
CA ALA A 93 -3.59 7.55 10.30
C ALA A 93 -5.12 7.56 10.46
N ALA A 94 -5.81 8.41 9.70
CA ALA A 94 -7.27 8.57 9.76
C ALA A 94 -8.05 7.42 9.09
N ARG A 95 -7.42 6.58 8.25
CA ARG A 95 -8.11 5.52 7.51
C ARG A 95 -8.21 4.25 8.35
N PRO A 96 -9.40 3.67 8.58
CA PRO A 96 -9.56 2.48 9.43
C PRO A 96 -9.00 1.20 8.81
N GLY A 97 -8.83 1.14 7.47
CA GLY A 97 -8.32 -0.01 6.73
C GLY A 97 -8.42 0.19 5.22
N GLY A 98 -8.04 -0.82 4.42
CA GLY A 98 -8.07 -0.71 2.96
C GLY A 98 -7.08 0.34 2.43
N TYR A 99 -5.83 0.26 2.88
CA TYR A 99 -4.79 1.23 2.53
C TYR A 99 -4.33 1.12 1.09
N THR A 100 -4.61 -0.01 0.44
CA THR A 100 -4.16 -0.32 -0.91
C THR A 100 -5.33 -0.41 -1.88
N ARG A 101 -5.11 0.03 -3.12
CA ARG A 101 -6.03 -0.12 -4.25
C ARG A 101 -5.34 -0.88 -5.37
N ILE A 102 -6.08 -1.77 -6.02
CA ILE A 102 -5.62 -2.52 -7.19
C ILE A 102 -6.42 -2.06 -8.41
N ILE A 103 -5.73 -1.58 -9.43
CA ILE A 103 -6.30 -1.13 -10.70
C ILE A 103 -5.84 -2.11 -11.78
N LYS A 104 -6.78 -2.74 -12.48
CA LYS A 104 -6.47 -3.64 -13.60
C LYS A 104 -6.05 -2.82 -14.81
N LEU A 105 -4.93 -3.18 -15.44
CA LEU A 105 -4.39 -2.49 -16.61
C LEU A 105 -4.60 -3.26 -17.93
N GLY A 106 -5.16 -4.49 -17.85
CA GLY A 106 -5.36 -5.35 -19.01
C GLY A 106 -4.36 -6.50 -19.06
N ALA A 107 -4.31 -7.17 -20.20
CA ALA A 107 -3.43 -8.29 -20.44
C ALA A 107 -2.10 -7.85 -21.05
N ARG A 108 -1.01 -8.51 -20.65
CA ARG A 108 0.34 -8.27 -21.18
C ARG A 108 0.48 -8.92 -22.56
N VAL A 109 1.01 -8.15 -23.52
CA VAL A 109 1.33 -8.68 -24.84
C VAL A 109 2.41 -9.78 -24.72
N GLY A 110 2.17 -10.92 -25.33
CA GLY A 110 3.08 -12.07 -25.36
C GLY A 110 2.56 -13.27 -24.56
N ASP A 111 2.23 -13.13 -23.30
CA ASP A 111 1.78 -14.23 -22.43
C ASP A 111 0.33 -14.08 -21.90
N ASN A 112 -0.36 -13.04 -22.33
CA ASN A 112 -1.74 -12.72 -21.93
C ASN A 112 -1.95 -12.67 -20.39
N ALA A 113 -0.88 -12.47 -19.61
CA ALA A 113 -0.98 -12.37 -18.16
C ALA A 113 -1.70 -11.07 -17.75
N GLU A 114 -2.70 -11.16 -16.89
CA GLU A 114 -3.37 -9.98 -16.33
C GLU A 114 -2.40 -9.13 -15.50
N ILE A 115 -2.23 -7.86 -15.90
CA ILE A 115 -1.42 -6.86 -15.22
C ILE A 115 -2.32 -5.96 -14.38
N ALA A 116 -1.83 -5.59 -13.22
CA ALA A 116 -2.47 -4.62 -12.34
C ALA A 116 -1.45 -3.68 -11.69
N MET A 117 -1.88 -2.48 -11.45
CA MET A 117 -1.19 -1.52 -10.59
C MET A 117 -1.75 -1.63 -9.19
N ILE A 118 -0.89 -1.77 -8.19
CA ILE A 118 -1.24 -1.62 -6.78
C ILE A 118 -0.65 -0.31 -6.26
N GLU A 119 -1.45 0.47 -5.54
CA GLU A 119 -1.06 1.77 -5.02
C GLU A 119 -1.53 1.97 -3.58
N LEU A 120 -0.87 2.87 -2.85
CA LEU A 120 -1.34 3.39 -1.57
C LEU A 120 -2.37 4.50 -1.86
N VAL A 121 -3.60 4.31 -1.40
CA VAL A 121 -4.76 5.17 -1.75
C VAL A 121 -4.52 6.64 -1.40
N ASP A 122 -3.95 6.90 -0.21
CA ASP A 122 -3.78 8.26 0.31
C ASP A 122 -2.62 9.04 -0.34
N PHE A 123 -1.86 8.39 -1.23
CA PHE A 123 -0.79 9.01 -2.04
C PHE A 123 -1.23 9.31 -3.47
N ASN A 124 -2.45 8.94 -3.86
CA ASN A 124 -2.99 9.27 -5.17
C ASN A 124 -3.82 10.56 -5.08
N GLU A 125 -3.28 11.65 -5.59
CA GLU A 125 -3.94 12.97 -5.55
C GLU A 125 -5.14 13.07 -6.50
N ILE A 126 -5.16 12.28 -7.58
CA ILE A 126 -6.20 12.33 -8.61
C ILE A 126 -7.47 11.62 -8.14
N TYR A 127 -7.31 10.41 -7.57
CA TYR A 127 -8.44 9.57 -7.16
C TYR A 127 -8.68 9.56 -5.64
N GLY A 128 -7.81 10.18 -4.85
CA GLY A 128 -7.90 10.26 -3.39
C GLY A 128 -8.81 11.37 -2.89
N LYS A 129 -8.92 12.45 -3.64
CA LYS A 129 -9.91 13.50 -3.38
C LYS A 129 -11.20 13.07 -4.06
N GLY A 130 -12.13 12.48 -3.30
CA GLY A 130 -13.51 12.31 -3.77
C GLY A 130 -13.98 13.63 -4.35
N ILE A 131 -14.79 13.57 -5.42
CA ILE A 131 -15.45 14.73 -5.99
C ILE A 131 -16.35 15.31 -4.88
N GLY A 132 -15.81 16.20 -4.08
CA GLY A 132 -16.53 16.76 -2.94
C GLY A 132 -15.71 17.76 -2.15
N THR A 133 -16.02 19.01 -2.33
CA THR A 133 -15.98 20.13 -1.36
C THR A 133 -14.72 20.98 -1.20
N GLY A 134 -13.60 20.74 -1.91
CA GLY A 134 -12.40 21.60 -1.70
C GLY A 134 -12.17 22.73 -2.69
N SER A 135 -12.80 22.71 -3.88
CA SER A 135 -12.43 23.62 -4.98
C SER A 135 -13.40 24.80 -5.19
N LEU A 136 -14.63 24.72 -4.71
CA LEU A 136 -15.62 25.80 -4.91
C LEU A 136 -15.50 26.94 -3.89
N SER A 137 -14.97 26.68 -2.69
CA SER A 137 -14.82 27.72 -1.66
C SER A 137 -13.63 28.65 -1.89
N ALA A 138 -12.60 28.21 -2.60
CA ALA A 138 -11.43 29.03 -2.92
C ALA A 138 -11.71 30.01 -4.08
N LEU A 139 -12.48 29.58 -5.06
CA LEU A 139 -12.88 30.45 -6.18
C LEU A 139 -13.94 31.49 -5.78
N PHE A 140 -14.82 31.16 -4.82
CA PHE A 140 -15.82 32.10 -4.33
C PHE A 140 -15.24 33.20 -3.42
N ARG A 141 -14.12 32.95 -2.74
CA ARG A 141 -13.43 33.97 -1.92
C ARG A 141 -12.66 35.00 -2.73
N LEU A 142 -12.21 34.65 -3.95
CA LEU A 142 -11.49 35.59 -4.81
C LEU A 142 -12.40 36.55 -5.56
N SER A 143 -13.69 36.25 -5.73
CA SER A 143 -14.64 37.14 -6.43
C SER A 143 -15.27 38.21 -5.50
N LEU A 144 -15.15 38.08 -4.18
CA LEU A 144 -15.71 39.03 -3.22
C LEU A 144 -14.74 40.15 -2.80
N PHE A 145 -13.49 40.13 -3.31
CA PHE A 145 -12.49 41.17 -2.98
C PHE A 145 -12.20 42.16 -4.10
N GLN A 146 -13.03 42.16 -5.16
CA GLN A 146 -12.99 43.17 -6.25
C GLN A 146 -14.37 43.88 -6.37
N ARG A 147 -14.72 44.62 -5.34
CA ARG A 147 -15.64 45.79 -5.42
C ARG A 147 -15.32 46.77 -4.31
#